data_b6d4086e51ccb3e565c92bd375503d28
#
_entry.id   b6d4086e51ccb3e565c92bd375503d28
#
_cell.length_a   1.000
_cell.length_b   1.000
_cell.length_c   1.000
_cell.angle_alpha   90.00
_cell.angle_beta   90.00
_cell.angle_gamma   90.00
#
_symmetry.space_group_name_H-M   'P 1'
#
loop_
_entity.id
_entity.type
_entity.pdbx_description
1 polymer ?
#
loop_
_entity_poly.entity_id
_entity_poly.type
_entity_poly.pdbx_seq_one_letter_code
_entity_poly.pdbx_strand_id
1 'polypeptide(L)'
;MKTILIVVLLYAIPYQCAFSQTAPDKKLVITGARFTYPILEKWIGAYKQVHPEVAIHIEPRTTTDPSQFDLLIEAYETEGQIKQEREYLYLGRYAVLPVANSKSAFAKSYGDKGLNAALIKQIFFHDIYASKDKDSEIKASYTVYTRLQKAGAPTTFARYFGYEQHQITGKSIAGADEHLVKALLKDSSGVSYNNLGLLYDLKTRTVLPGLTILPVDADDNGRVSKEEKFYNNLDEALARVENQTLKNIPIEYFHISIRKHNFNPEALNFLQWIIENGQDDLHAFGFLKPEQKRFDSEKEKFKQLALSFK
;
A
#
# COMPACT_ATOMS: atom_id res chain seq x y z
N MET A 1 9.15 92.75 9.22
CA MET A 1 8.47 91.44 9.22
C MET A 1 9.44 90.41 8.69
N LYS A 2 9.96 89.56 9.54
CA LYS A 2 10.89 88.49 9.13
C LYS A 2 10.11 87.18 9.11
N THR A 3 9.96 86.60 7.93
CA THR A 3 9.26 85.33 7.69
C THR A 3 10.26 84.21 7.94
N ILE A 4 10.02 83.33 8.94
CA ILE A 4 10.82 82.15 9.24
C ILE A 4 10.24 80.99 8.45
N LEU A 5 11.04 80.44 7.54
CA LEU A 5 10.73 79.21 6.78
C LEU A 5 11.17 77.98 7.58
N ILE A 6 10.20 77.18 8.08
CA ILE A 6 10.50 75.92 8.75
C ILE A 6 10.56 74.79 7.69
N VAL A 7 11.74 74.24 7.46
CA VAL A 7 11.96 73.07 6.60
C VAL A 7 11.79 71.79 7.47
N VAL A 8 10.73 71.09 7.24
CA VAL A 8 10.52 69.78 7.86
C VAL A 8 11.22 68.72 7.01
N LEU A 9 12.33 68.20 7.50
CA LEU A 9 13.01 67.05 6.89
C LEU A 9 12.26 65.72 7.31
N LEU A 10 11.51 65.11 6.36
CA LEU A 10 10.95 63.82 6.48
C LEU A 10 12.06 62.77 6.25
N TYR A 11 12.52 62.13 7.33
CA TYR A 11 13.36 60.95 7.25
C TYR A 11 12.51 59.74 6.82
N ALA A 12 12.62 59.34 5.54
CA ALA A 12 12.11 58.09 5.04
C ALA A 12 13.05 56.98 5.54
N ILE A 13 12.61 56.22 6.55
CA ILE A 13 13.26 55.00 6.97
C ILE A 13 12.94 53.90 5.93
N PRO A 14 13.93 53.33 5.21
CA PRO A 14 13.64 52.22 4.32
C PRO A 14 13.30 51.01 5.19
N TYR A 15 12.06 50.55 5.13
CA TYR A 15 11.68 49.23 5.58
C TYR A 15 12.44 48.23 4.71
N GLN A 16 13.58 47.76 5.18
CA GLN A 16 14.21 46.56 4.65
C GLN A 16 13.34 45.36 5.05
N CYS A 17 12.46 44.92 4.15
CA CYS A 17 11.93 43.59 4.22
C CYS A 17 13.12 42.64 4.14
N ALA A 18 13.57 42.11 5.27
CA ALA A 18 14.45 40.97 5.32
C ALA A 18 13.68 39.78 4.71
N PHE A 19 13.84 39.59 3.41
CA PHE A 19 13.56 38.30 2.83
C PHE A 19 14.51 37.33 3.53
N SER A 20 13.97 36.57 4.50
CA SER A 20 14.63 35.39 5.00
C SER A 20 14.91 34.48 3.78
N GLN A 21 16.15 34.44 3.34
CA GLN A 21 16.61 33.39 2.44
C GLN A 21 16.45 32.10 3.24
N THR A 22 15.34 31.43 3.02
CA THR A 22 15.18 30.05 3.46
C THR A 22 16.39 29.28 2.92
N ALA A 23 17.12 28.60 3.82
CA ALA A 23 18.16 27.68 3.44
C ALA A 23 17.62 26.75 2.33
N PRO A 24 18.45 26.31 1.36
CA PRO A 24 17.98 25.46 0.30
C PRO A 24 17.24 24.28 0.92
N ASP A 25 15.97 24.13 0.55
CA ASP A 25 15.11 23.07 1.05
C ASP A 25 15.84 21.73 0.88
N LYS A 26 16.10 21.04 1.98
CA LYS A 26 16.66 19.69 1.94
C LYS A 26 15.63 18.81 1.23
N LYS A 27 15.88 18.54 -0.04
CA LYS A 27 14.95 17.81 -0.89
C LYS A 27 15.10 16.30 -0.67
N LEU A 28 13.98 15.61 -0.44
CA LEU A 28 13.87 14.16 -0.38
C LEU A 28 12.87 13.69 -1.43
N VAL A 29 13.28 12.78 -2.31
CA VAL A 29 12.46 12.26 -3.39
C VAL A 29 12.09 10.80 -3.11
N ILE A 30 10.80 10.50 -3.09
CA ILE A 30 10.25 9.19 -2.81
C ILE A 30 9.37 8.73 -3.98
N THR A 31 9.44 7.45 -4.33
CA THR A 31 8.49 6.82 -5.26
C THR A 31 8.15 5.40 -4.83
N GLY A 32 7.17 4.78 -5.47
CA GLY A 32 6.88 3.36 -5.23
C GLY A 32 5.48 2.90 -5.53
N ALA A 33 5.00 1.97 -4.71
CA ALA A 33 3.69 1.36 -4.82
C ALA A 33 2.57 2.34 -4.45
N ARG A 34 1.73 2.73 -5.40
CA ARG A 34 0.74 3.81 -5.25
C ARG A 34 -0.25 3.58 -4.11
N PHE A 35 -0.62 2.35 -3.82
CA PHE A 35 -1.57 2.07 -2.73
C PHE A 35 -0.99 2.41 -1.34
N THR A 36 0.32 2.65 -1.22
CA THR A 36 0.96 3.13 0.02
C THR A 36 1.02 4.66 0.11
N TYR A 37 0.69 5.39 -0.95
CA TYR A 37 0.80 6.86 -0.96
C TYR A 37 -0.06 7.55 0.11
N PRO A 38 -1.29 7.13 0.40
CA PRO A 38 -2.08 7.77 1.45
C PRO A 38 -1.42 7.75 2.83
N ILE A 39 -0.84 6.64 3.24
CA ILE A 39 -0.11 6.55 4.51
C ILE A 39 1.21 7.33 4.44
N LEU A 40 1.90 7.29 3.30
CA LEU A 40 3.12 8.06 3.09
C LEU A 40 2.86 9.57 3.20
N GLU A 41 1.78 10.08 2.61
CA GLU A 41 1.35 11.48 2.72
C GLU A 41 1.04 11.85 4.19
N LYS A 42 0.42 10.96 4.94
CA LYS A 42 0.19 11.13 6.38
C LYS A 42 1.50 11.27 7.13
N TRP A 43 2.45 10.36 6.90
CA TRP A 43 3.78 10.41 7.54
C TRP A 43 4.56 11.66 7.15
N ILE A 44 4.56 12.04 5.88
CA ILE A 44 5.20 13.27 5.40
C ILE A 44 4.58 14.49 6.09
N GLY A 45 3.25 14.55 6.16
CA GLY A 45 2.55 15.66 6.83
C GLY A 45 2.91 15.78 8.30
N ALA A 46 3.00 14.67 9.02
CA ALA A 46 3.39 14.65 10.43
C ALA A 46 4.89 14.97 10.62
N TYR A 47 5.76 14.43 9.78
CA TYR A 47 7.21 14.71 9.81
C TYR A 47 7.50 16.20 9.57
N LYS A 48 6.83 16.83 8.62
CA LYS A 48 6.98 18.26 8.32
C LYS A 48 6.58 19.19 9.48
N GLN A 49 5.76 18.73 10.42
CA GLN A 49 5.43 19.54 11.61
C GLN A 49 6.63 19.70 12.54
N VAL A 50 7.54 18.74 12.57
CA VAL A 50 8.75 18.76 13.42
C VAL A 50 10.02 19.07 12.62
N HIS A 51 9.98 18.94 11.29
CA HIS A 51 11.06 19.23 10.35
C HIS A 51 10.58 20.07 9.16
N PRO A 52 10.16 21.33 9.40
CA PRO A 52 9.57 22.19 8.35
C PRO A 52 10.56 22.56 7.23
N GLU A 53 11.86 22.44 7.48
CA GLU A 53 12.94 22.72 6.53
C GLU A 53 13.12 21.61 5.48
N VAL A 54 12.48 20.44 5.66
CA VAL A 54 12.64 19.30 4.76
C VAL A 54 11.52 19.25 3.72
N ALA A 55 11.87 19.38 2.44
CA ALA A 55 10.93 19.26 1.32
C ALA A 55 10.88 17.80 0.84
N ILE A 56 9.81 17.10 1.18
CA ILE A 56 9.60 15.71 0.74
C ILE A 56 8.60 15.67 -0.41
N HIS A 57 9.00 15.03 -1.52
CA HIS A 57 8.21 14.90 -2.73
C HIS A 57 7.96 13.43 -3.07
N ILE A 58 6.69 13.09 -3.30
CA ILE A 58 6.31 11.80 -3.89
C ILE A 58 6.27 12.02 -5.40
N GLU A 59 7.11 11.31 -6.14
CA GLU A 59 7.14 11.38 -7.59
C GLU A 59 6.63 10.06 -8.20
N PRO A 60 5.83 10.12 -9.28
CA PRO A 60 5.46 8.93 -10.03
C PRO A 60 6.72 8.24 -10.54
N ARG A 61 6.75 6.90 -10.49
CA ARG A 61 7.85 6.13 -11.05
C ARG A 61 7.80 6.22 -12.58
N THR A 62 8.47 7.21 -13.14
CA THR A 62 8.56 7.47 -14.58
C THR A 62 9.82 6.88 -15.21
N THR A 63 10.80 6.47 -14.38
CA THR A 63 12.06 5.87 -14.79
C THR A 63 12.30 4.55 -14.08
N THR A 64 13.08 3.68 -14.68
CA THR A 64 13.57 2.44 -14.08
C THR A 64 14.86 2.64 -13.30
N ASP A 65 15.49 3.83 -13.41
CA ASP A 65 16.74 4.13 -12.69
C ASP A 65 16.46 4.41 -11.21
N PRO A 66 16.80 3.49 -10.29
CA PRO A 66 16.55 3.64 -8.86
C PRO A 66 17.43 4.71 -8.22
N SER A 67 18.50 5.16 -8.90
CA SER A 67 19.40 6.20 -8.38
C SER A 67 18.74 7.58 -8.30
N GLN A 68 17.65 7.79 -9.02
CA GLN A 68 16.90 9.05 -9.03
C GLN A 68 16.03 9.25 -7.79
N PHE A 69 15.84 8.21 -6.98
CA PHE A 69 14.97 8.27 -5.80
C PHE A 69 15.76 7.98 -4.53
N ASP A 70 15.57 8.80 -3.52
CA ASP A 70 16.18 8.58 -2.21
C ASP A 70 15.57 7.37 -1.53
N LEU A 71 14.23 7.28 -1.52
CA LEU A 71 13.49 6.15 -0.97
C LEU A 71 12.60 5.51 -2.03
N LEU A 72 12.55 4.17 -2.02
CA LEU A 72 11.59 3.38 -2.79
C LEU A 72 10.69 2.62 -1.83
N ILE A 73 9.36 2.75 -2.02
CA ILE A 73 8.38 1.94 -1.29
C ILE A 73 7.85 0.89 -2.25
N GLU A 74 8.07 -0.38 -1.94
CA GLU A 74 7.70 -1.49 -2.80
C GLU A 74 6.92 -2.54 -2.02
N ALA A 75 6.05 -3.25 -2.71
CA ALA A 75 5.14 -4.24 -2.16
C ALA A 75 5.51 -5.68 -2.56
N TYR A 76 6.65 -5.86 -3.17
CA TYR A 76 7.31 -7.13 -3.45
C TYR A 76 8.79 -6.86 -3.69
N GLU A 77 9.65 -7.82 -3.37
CA GLU A 77 11.08 -7.65 -3.61
C GLU A 77 11.39 -7.63 -5.11
N THR A 78 12.12 -6.59 -5.53
CA THR A 78 12.73 -6.54 -6.85
C THR A 78 13.99 -7.39 -6.85
N GLU A 79 14.29 -8.01 -7.99
CA GLU A 79 15.50 -8.81 -8.18
C GLU A 79 16.59 -8.01 -8.91
N GLY A 80 17.83 -8.51 -8.87
CA GLY A 80 18.94 -7.96 -9.64
C GLY A 80 19.65 -6.79 -8.96
N GLN A 81 20.16 -5.85 -9.76
CA GLN A 81 21.04 -4.77 -9.32
C GLN A 81 20.40 -3.86 -8.27
N ILE A 82 19.12 -3.55 -8.41
CA ILE A 82 18.39 -2.72 -7.45
C ILE A 82 18.49 -3.29 -6.03
N LYS A 83 18.33 -4.62 -5.88
CA LYS A 83 18.43 -5.31 -4.59
C LYS A 83 19.84 -5.21 -4.01
N GLN A 84 20.87 -5.20 -4.83
CA GLN A 84 22.26 -5.12 -4.38
C GLN A 84 22.64 -3.71 -3.90
N GLU A 85 22.10 -2.68 -4.53
CA GLU A 85 22.44 -1.28 -4.28
C GLU A 85 21.65 -0.62 -3.17
N ARG A 86 20.58 -1.27 -2.68
CA ARG A 86 19.67 -0.71 -1.67
C ARG A 86 19.54 -1.60 -0.44
N GLU A 87 19.31 -0.97 0.69
CA GLU A 87 18.96 -1.65 1.95
C GLU A 87 17.45 -1.57 2.15
N TYR A 88 16.83 -2.68 2.56
CA TYR A 88 15.39 -2.85 2.67
C TYR A 88 14.96 -2.93 4.12
N LEU A 89 13.91 -2.17 4.48
CA LEU A 89 13.28 -2.19 5.81
C LEU A 89 11.80 -2.54 5.63
N TYR A 90 11.37 -3.62 6.25
CA TYR A 90 10.00 -4.13 6.17
C TYR A 90 9.17 -3.52 7.29
N LEU A 91 8.38 -2.49 6.97
CA LEU A 91 7.75 -1.62 7.95
C LEU A 91 6.24 -1.80 8.10
N GLY A 92 5.62 -2.61 7.28
CA GLY A 92 4.21 -2.93 7.36
C GLY A 92 3.85 -4.11 6.47
N ARG A 93 2.63 -4.63 6.64
CA ARG A 93 2.08 -5.73 5.84
C ARG A 93 0.76 -5.32 5.22
N TYR A 94 0.37 -6.02 4.17
CA TYR A 94 -0.96 -5.88 3.57
C TYR A 94 -1.52 -7.25 3.25
N ALA A 95 -2.83 -7.40 3.38
CA ALA A 95 -3.55 -8.60 2.99
C ALA A 95 -4.32 -8.35 1.70
N VAL A 96 -4.44 -9.38 0.87
CA VAL A 96 -5.16 -9.34 -0.41
C VAL A 96 -6.35 -10.28 -0.34
N LEU A 97 -7.55 -9.74 -0.58
CA LEU A 97 -8.79 -10.51 -0.53
C LEU A 97 -9.49 -10.53 -1.89
N PRO A 98 -10.14 -11.65 -2.23
CA PRO A 98 -11.01 -11.73 -3.40
C PRO A 98 -12.28 -10.89 -3.17
N VAL A 99 -12.74 -10.23 -4.23
CA VAL A 99 -13.86 -9.29 -4.20
C VAL A 99 -14.67 -9.40 -5.48
N ALA A 100 -15.98 -9.18 -5.37
CA ALA A 100 -16.88 -9.15 -6.52
C ALA A 100 -17.76 -7.88 -6.51
N ASN A 101 -18.30 -7.53 -7.67
CA ASN A 101 -19.38 -6.55 -7.72
C ASN A 101 -20.59 -7.11 -6.95
N SER A 102 -21.15 -6.35 -6.01
CA SER A 102 -22.24 -6.81 -5.14
C SER A 102 -23.53 -7.19 -5.87
N LYS A 103 -23.73 -6.71 -7.10
CA LYS A 103 -24.87 -7.03 -7.95
C LYS A 103 -24.66 -8.29 -8.79
N SER A 104 -23.44 -8.85 -8.80
CA SER A 104 -23.11 -10.00 -9.64
C SER A 104 -23.85 -11.27 -9.18
N ALA A 105 -24.17 -12.14 -10.16
CA ALA A 105 -24.62 -13.50 -9.86
C ALA A 105 -23.57 -14.29 -9.06
N PHE A 106 -22.30 -13.97 -9.31
CA PHE A 106 -21.16 -14.55 -8.61
C PHE A 106 -21.16 -14.17 -7.12
N ALA A 107 -21.31 -12.87 -6.79
CA ALA A 107 -21.41 -12.41 -5.39
C ALA A 107 -22.61 -13.02 -4.65
N LYS A 108 -23.75 -13.19 -5.33
CA LYS A 108 -24.95 -13.85 -4.75
C LYS A 108 -24.70 -15.32 -4.44
N SER A 109 -23.91 -16.02 -5.28
CA SER A 109 -23.63 -17.44 -5.10
C SER A 109 -22.51 -17.71 -4.08
N TYR A 110 -21.50 -16.86 -4.06
CA TYR A 110 -20.28 -17.09 -3.27
C TYR A 110 -20.06 -16.11 -2.11
N GLY A 111 -20.86 -15.05 -2.01
CA GLY A 111 -20.79 -14.11 -0.89
C GLY A 111 -21.08 -14.75 0.47
N ASP A 112 -21.99 -15.73 0.50
CA ASP A 112 -22.28 -16.53 1.70
C ASP A 112 -21.52 -17.86 1.72
N LYS A 113 -21.41 -18.54 0.58
CA LYS A 113 -20.74 -19.83 0.47
C LYS A 113 -19.23 -19.71 0.68
N GLY A 114 -18.64 -18.60 0.25
CA GLY A 114 -17.20 -18.35 0.28
C GLY A 114 -16.40 -19.14 -0.74
N LEU A 115 -15.09 -19.00 -0.68
CA LEU A 115 -14.12 -19.59 -1.61
C LEU A 115 -13.07 -20.38 -0.82
N ASN A 116 -12.87 -21.65 -1.17
CA ASN A 116 -11.69 -22.40 -0.76
C ASN A 116 -10.54 -22.22 -1.77
N ALA A 117 -9.36 -22.72 -1.46
CA ALA A 117 -8.17 -22.61 -2.31
C ALA A 117 -8.38 -23.16 -3.73
N ALA A 118 -9.12 -24.27 -3.87
CA ALA A 118 -9.40 -24.87 -5.17
C ALA A 118 -10.26 -23.97 -6.05
N LEU A 119 -11.33 -23.39 -5.49
CA LEU A 119 -12.17 -22.42 -6.20
C LEU A 119 -11.40 -21.16 -6.59
N ILE A 120 -10.54 -20.63 -5.72
CA ILE A 120 -9.69 -19.48 -6.04
C ILE A 120 -8.79 -19.81 -7.24
N LYS A 121 -8.15 -20.99 -7.25
CA LYS A 121 -7.30 -21.41 -8.36
C LYS A 121 -8.08 -21.55 -9.67
N GLN A 122 -9.28 -22.12 -9.63
CA GLN A 122 -10.15 -22.22 -10.80
C GLN A 122 -10.59 -20.87 -11.34
N ILE A 123 -11.00 -19.96 -10.45
CA ILE A 123 -11.51 -18.64 -10.82
C ILE A 123 -10.42 -17.77 -11.45
N PHE A 124 -9.29 -17.66 -10.80
CA PHE A 124 -8.27 -16.69 -11.16
C PHE A 124 -7.18 -17.23 -12.07
N PHE A 125 -6.97 -18.57 -12.11
CA PHE A 125 -5.89 -19.17 -12.92
C PHE A 125 -6.39 -20.23 -13.90
N HIS A 126 -7.72 -20.45 -13.98
CA HIS A 126 -8.34 -21.51 -14.79
C HIS A 126 -7.74 -22.89 -14.53
N ASP A 127 -7.27 -23.13 -13.32
CA ASP A 127 -6.76 -24.43 -12.93
C ASP A 127 -7.89 -25.41 -12.60
N ILE A 128 -8.35 -26.10 -13.64
CA ILE A 128 -9.43 -27.11 -13.55
C ILE A 128 -9.01 -28.34 -12.76
N TYR A 129 -7.71 -28.56 -12.56
CA TYR A 129 -7.17 -29.68 -11.78
C TYR A 129 -7.00 -29.37 -10.28
N ALA A 130 -7.22 -28.12 -9.87
CA ALA A 130 -7.10 -27.69 -8.48
C ALA A 130 -8.10 -28.41 -7.56
N SER A 131 -9.25 -28.88 -8.09
CA SER A 131 -10.22 -29.68 -7.35
C SER A 131 -10.26 -31.11 -7.88
N LYS A 132 -10.31 -32.09 -6.96
CA LYS A 132 -10.58 -33.49 -7.28
C LYS A 132 -12.07 -33.77 -7.47
N ASP A 133 -12.92 -32.83 -7.07
CA ASP A 133 -14.37 -32.96 -7.13
C ASP A 133 -14.89 -32.47 -8.47
N LYS A 134 -15.45 -33.39 -9.27
CA LYS A 134 -16.01 -33.07 -10.59
C LYS A 134 -17.26 -32.18 -10.53
N ASP A 135 -17.89 -32.06 -9.37
CA ASP A 135 -19.07 -31.20 -9.16
C ASP A 135 -18.70 -29.75 -8.77
N SER A 136 -17.41 -29.41 -8.77
CA SER A 136 -16.93 -28.05 -8.46
C SER A 136 -17.05 -27.06 -9.59
N GLU A 137 -17.87 -27.32 -10.61
CA GLU A 137 -18.06 -26.41 -11.75
C GLU A 137 -18.70 -25.09 -11.31
N ILE A 138 -18.01 -23.98 -11.62
CA ILE A 138 -18.49 -22.63 -11.32
C ILE A 138 -19.63 -22.28 -12.30
N LYS A 139 -20.87 -22.38 -11.82
CA LYS A 139 -22.07 -22.16 -12.64
C LYS A 139 -22.41 -20.68 -12.86
N ALA A 140 -21.88 -19.80 -12.03
CA ALA A 140 -22.14 -18.36 -12.14
C ALA A 140 -21.25 -17.72 -13.22
N SER A 141 -21.84 -16.91 -14.11
CA SER A 141 -21.06 -16.11 -15.04
C SER A 141 -20.29 -15.03 -14.30
N TYR A 142 -19.01 -14.86 -14.63
CA TYR A 142 -18.12 -13.85 -14.05
C TYR A 142 -17.04 -13.40 -15.03
N THR A 143 -16.49 -12.21 -14.78
CA THR A 143 -15.36 -11.65 -15.51
C THR A 143 -14.27 -11.28 -14.49
N VAL A 144 -13.12 -11.92 -14.58
CA VAL A 144 -11.96 -11.57 -13.73
C VAL A 144 -11.30 -10.29 -14.25
N TYR A 145 -10.99 -9.38 -13.34
CA TYR A 145 -10.18 -8.20 -13.58
C TYR A 145 -8.86 -8.30 -12.86
N THR A 146 -7.76 -8.05 -13.56
CA THR A 146 -6.38 -8.08 -13.03
C THR A 146 -5.58 -6.87 -13.51
N ARG A 147 -4.38 -6.69 -12.99
CA ARG A 147 -3.46 -5.61 -13.39
C ARG A 147 -2.67 -6.00 -14.64
N LEU A 148 -2.53 -5.04 -15.56
CA LEU A 148 -1.65 -5.22 -16.74
C LEU A 148 -0.17 -5.17 -16.32
N GLN A 149 0.23 -4.15 -15.56
CA GLN A 149 1.60 -3.99 -15.11
C GLN A 149 1.85 -4.82 -13.85
N LYS A 150 3.10 -5.28 -13.66
CA LYS A 150 3.54 -5.92 -12.43
C LYS A 150 3.31 -5.00 -11.23
N ALA A 151 2.68 -5.52 -10.19
CA ALA A 151 2.32 -4.75 -8.99
C ALA A 151 2.27 -5.65 -7.76
N GLY A 152 2.20 -5.04 -6.56
CA GLY A 152 2.23 -5.76 -5.28
C GLY A 152 1.07 -6.74 -5.13
N ALA A 153 -0.17 -6.25 -5.10
CA ALA A 153 -1.34 -7.09 -4.85
C ALA A 153 -1.47 -8.29 -5.81
N PRO A 154 -1.38 -8.13 -7.16
CA PRO A 154 -1.45 -9.28 -8.06
C PRO A 154 -0.27 -10.25 -7.93
N THR A 155 0.95 -9.75 -7.68
CA THR A 155 2.12 -10.61 -7.47
C THR A 155 1.97 -11.44 -6.20
N THR A 156 1.56 -10.82 -5.10
CA THR A 156 1.31 -11.49 -3.82
C THR A 156 0.19 -12.50 -3.92
N PHE A 157 -0.92 -12.12 -4.56
CA PHE A 157 -2.05 -13.01 -4.78
C PHE A 157 -1.65 -14.26 -5.58
N ALA A 158 -0.99 -14.08 -6.72
CA ALA A 158 -0.57 -15.20 -7.55
C ALA A 158 0.43 -16.13 -6.85
N ARG A 159 1.50 -15.56 -6.29
CA ARG A 159 2.56 -16.35 -5.62
C ARG A 159 2.04 -17.17 -4.45
N TYR A 160 1.11 -16.63 -3.68
CA TYR A 160 0.51 -17.35 -2.57
C TYR A 160 -0.16 -18.65 -3.01
N PHE A 161 -0.83 -18.64 -4.16
CA PHE A 161 -1.50 -19.82 -4.72
C PHE A 161 -0.61 -20.69 -5.63
N GLY A 162 0.68 -20.34 -5.75
CA GLY A 162 1.67 -21.11 -6.52
C GLY A 162 1.78 -20.72 -7.99
N TYR A 163 1.36 -19.50 -8.35
CA TYR A 163 1.38 -18.96 -9.71
C TYR A 163 2.18 -17.66 -9.80
N GLU A 164 2.48 -17.25 -11.03
CA GLU A 164 3.00 -15.93 -11.32
C GLU A 164 1.87 -14.97 -11.74
N GLN A 165 2.09 -13.66 -11.57
CA GLN A 165 1.07 -12.65 -11.89
C GLN A 165 0.51 -12.78 -13.32
N HIS A 166 1.35 -13.07 -14.31
CA HIS A 166 0.94 -13.18 -15.72
C HIS A 166 0.02 -14.38 -15.98
N GLN A 167 -0.09 -15.32 -15.06
CA GLN A 167 -0.99 -16.47 -15.13
C GLN A 167 -2.39 -16.16 -14.58
N ILE A 168 -2.59 -14.98 -14.00
CA ILE A 168 -3.94 -14.55 -13.61
C ILE A 168 -4.72 -14.26 -14.89
N THR A 169 -5.80 -14.99 -15.09
CA THR A 169 -6.64 -14.90 -16.28
C THR A 169 -7.64 -13.75 -16.18
N GLY A 170 -8.18 -13.30 -17.33
CA GLY A 170 -9.21 -12.28 -17.36
C GLY A 170 -8.81 -10.99 -18.06
N LYS A 171 -9.55 -9.90 -17.78
CA LYS A 171 -9.32 -8.59 -18.40
C LYS A 171 -8.24 -7.82 -17.64
N SER A 172 -7.15 -7.48 -18.32
CA SER A 172 -6.05 -6.71 -17.75
C SER A 172 -6.34 -5.21 -17.78
N ILE A 173 -6.21 -4.56 -16.63
CA ILE A 173 -6.44 -3.11 -16.45
C ILE A 173 -5.09 -2.41 -16.26
N ALA A 174 -4.85 -1.41 -17.10
CA ALA A 174 -3.70 -0.52 -16.95
C ALA A 174 -3.92 0.49 -15.80
N GLY A 175 -2.83 0.94 -15.20
CA GLY A 175 -2.86 1.97 -14.18
C GLY A 175 -2.66 1.44 -12.74
N ALA A 176 -3.27 2.05 -11.74
CA ALA A 176 -3.12 1.69 -10.34
C ALA A 176 -4.19 0.69 -9.85
N ASP A 177 -4.05 0.17 -8.63
CA ASP A 177 -4.97 -0.85 -8.08
C ASP A 177 -6.39 -0.31 -7.87
N GLU A 178 -6.56 1.00 -7.68
CA GLU A 178 -7.86 1.68 -7.65
C GLU A 178 -8.62 1.56 -8.98
N HIS A 179 -7.92 1.36 -10.09
CA HIS A 179 -8.56 1.14 -11.40
C HIS A 179 -9.21 -0.24 -11.49
N LEU A 180 -8.70 -1.25 -10.77
CA LEU A 180 -9.38 -2.54 -10.63
C LEU A 180 -10.73 -2.37 -9.92
N VAL A 181 -10.75 -1.63 -8.81
CA VAL A 181 -11.99 -1.33 -8.08
C VAL A 181 -12.98 -0.60 -8.97
N LYS A 182 -12.52 0.40 -9.73
CA LYS A 182 -13.38 1.14 -10.67
C LYS A 182 -13.93 0.26 -11.80
N ALA A 183 -13.11 -0.66 -12.32
CA ALA A 183 -13.55 -1.61 -13.36
C ALA A 183 -14.60 -2.58 -12.80
N LEU A 184 -14.36 -3.09 -11.61
CA LEU A 184 -15.26 -3.99 -10.90
C LEU A 184 -16.63 -3.33 -10.63
N LEU A 185 -16.66 -2.07 -10.19
CA LEU A 185 -17.89 -1.33 -9.93
C LEU A 185 -18.72 -1.07 -11.20
N LYS A 186 -18.08 -1.00 -12.38
CA LYS A 186 -18.73 -0.76 -13.66
C LYS A 186 -19.29 -2.04 -14.31
N ASP A 187 -18.77 -3.21 -13.96
CA ASP A 187 -19.18 -4.49 -14.53
C ASP A 187 -19.90 -5.34 -13.49
N SER A 188 -21.21 -5.52 -13.69
CA SER A 188 -22.03 -6.35 -12.79
C SER A 188 -21.66 -7.85 -12.78
N SER A 189 -20.76 -8.31 -13.65
CA SER A 189 -20.20 -9.66 -13.64
C SER A 189 -18.80 -9.71 -13.00
N GLY A 190 -18.26 -8.56 -12.59
CA GLY A 190 -16.86 -8.41 -12.21
C GLY A 190 -16.47 -9.15 -10.94
N VAL A 191 -15.31 -9.79 -11.00
CA VAL A 191 -14.59 -10.42 -9.88
C VAL A 191 -13.14 -9.98 -9.94
N SER A 192 -12.52 -9.73 -8.79
CA SER A 192 -11.12 -9.30 -8.69
C SER A 192 -10.55 -9.64 -7.31
N TYR A 193 -9.42 -9.11 -7.00
CA TYR A 193 -8.76 -9.14 -5.69
C TYR A 193 -8.15 -7.76 -5.42
N ASN A 194 -8.03 -7.38 -4.15
CA ASN A 194 -7.31 -6.15 -3.80
C ASN A 194 -6.88 -6.14 -2.32
N ASN A 195 -6.04 -5.19 -1.94
CA ASN A 195 -5.64 -4.98 -0.55
C ASN A 195 -6.77 -4.31 0.25
N LEU A 196 -6.75 -4.50 1.58
CA LEU A 196 -7.79 -4.01 2.48
C LEU A 196 -8.03 -2.50 2.35
N GLY A 197 -6.98 -1.70 2.28
CA GLY A 197 -7.10 -0.24 2.19
C GLY A 197 -7.88 0.27 0.96
N LEU A 198 -8.03 -0.57 -0.08
CA LEU A 198 -8.79 -0.25 -1.30
C LEU A 198 -10.17 -0.90 -1.37
N LEU A 199 -10.50 -1.80 -0.44
CA LEU A 199 -11.80 -2.47 -0.40
C LEU A 199 -12.76 -1.82 0.60
N TYR A 200 -12.26 -0.99 1.50
CA TYR A 200 -13.05 -0.33 2.53
C TYR A 200 -13.00 1.20 2.42
N ASP A 201 -14.07 1.82 2.86
CA ASP A 201 -14.05 3.24 3.19
C ASP A 201 -13.28 3.41 4.51
N LEU A 202 -12.15 4.11 4.45
CA LEU A 202 -11.25 4.26 5.59
C LEU A 202 -11.82 5.13 6.72
N LYS A 203 -12.86 5.93 6.46
CA LYS A 203 -13.53 6.76 7.48
C LYS A 203 -14.63 5.98 8.20
N THR A 204 -15.49 5.31 7.43
CA THR A 204 -16.62 4.54 8.01
C THR A 204 -16.21 3.12 8.40
N ARG A 205 -15.06 2.67 7.95
CA ARG A 205 -14.50 1.32 8.19
C ARG A 205 -15.35 0.18 7.61
N THR A 206 -16.29 0.51 6.72
CA THR A 206 -17.17 -0.46 6.05
C THR A 206 -16.70 -0.75 4.63
N VAL A 207 -17.09 -1.92 4.10
CA VAL A 207 -16.81 -2.28 2.69
C VAL A 207 -17.35 -1.20 1.77
N LEU A 208 -16.60 -0.84 0.73
CA LEU A 208 -17.01 0.17 -0.25
C LEU A 208 -18.36 -0.21 -0.89
N PRO A 209 -19.29 0.75 -1.03
CA PRO A 209 -20.57 0.50 -1.67
C PRO A 209 -20.41 -0.11 -3.07
N GLY A 210 -21.17 -1.14 -3.36
CA GLY A 210 -21.11 -1.86 -4.65
C GLY A 210 -20.10 -3.01 -4.71
N LEU A 211 -19.34 -3.24 -3.64
CA LEU A 211 -18.44 -4.38 -3.49
C LEU A 211 -19.01 -5.42 -2.51
N THR A 212 -18.64 -6.65 -2.72
CA THR A 212 -18.78 -7.77 -1.77
C THR A 212 -17.43 -8.45 -1.65
N ILE A 213 -16.83 -8.44 -0.48
CA ILE A 213 -15.65 -9.26 -0.20
C ILE A 213 -16.14 -10.71 -0.14
N LEU A 214 -15.44 -11.57 -0.88
CA LEU A 214 -15.76 -13.00 -0.92
C LEU A 214 -15.04 -13.68 0.25
N PRO A 215 -15.76 -14.25 1.22
CA PRO A 215 -15.13 -14.94 2.34
C PRO A 215 -14.27 -16.10 1.85
N VAL A 216 -13.17 -16.35 2.53
CA VAL A 216 -12.26 -17.46 2.21
C VAL A 216 -12.23 -18.47 3.34
N ASP A 217 -12.02 -19.73 2.97
CA ASP A 217 -11.77 -20.86 3.88
C ASP A 217 -10.40 -20.64 4.56
N ALA A 218 -10.42 -19.96 5.68
CA ALA A 218 -9.22 -19.45 6.36
C ALA A 218 -8.56 -20.49 7.28
N ASP A 219 -9.22 -21.61 7.57
CA ASP A 219 -8.65 -22.76 8.28
C ASP A 219 -8.29 -23.94 7.35
N ASP A 220 -8.66 -23.84 6.05
CA ASP A 220 -8.37 -24.82 4.99
C ASP A 220 -9.07 -26.17 5.22
N ASN A 221 -10.29 -26.13 5.76
CA ASN A 221 -11.10 -27.30 5.98
C ASN A 221 -12.03 -27.67 4.81
N GLY A 222 -11.97 -26.90 3.71
CA GLY A 222 -12.71 -27.10 2.46
C GLY A 222 -14.02 -26.31 2.37
N ARG A 223 -14.43 -25.57 3.41
CA ARG A 223 -15.67 -24.78 3.46
C ARG A 223 -15.50 -23.53 4.34
N VAL A 224 -16.28 -22.50 4.06
CA VAL A 224 -16.29 -21.28 4.85
C VAL A 224 -17.33 -21.36 5.96
N SER A 225 -16.89 -21.25 7.20
CA SER A 225 -17.73 -21.21 8.40
C SER A 225 -18.28 -19.79 8.64
N LYS A 226 -19.16 -19.64 9.64
CA LYS A 226 -19.68 -18.33 10.04
C LYS A 226 -18.59 -17.45 10.66
N GLU A 227 -17.68 -18.04 11.38
CA GLU A 227 -16.55 -17.40 12.08
C GLU A 227 -15.53 -16.81 11.11
N GLU A 228 -15.51 -17.31 9.87
CA GLU A 228 -14.62 -16.82 8.79
C GLU A 228 -15.22 -15.68 7.97
N LYS A 229 -16.44 -15.23 8.29
CA LYS A 229 -17.13 -14.11 7.63
C LYS A 229 -16.93 -12.78 8.37
N PHE A 230 -15.70 -12.43 8.70
CA PHE A 230 -15.32 -11.26 9.50
C PHE A 230 -15.02 -9.99 8.66
N TYR A 231 -15.48 -9.95 7.42
CA TYR A 231 -15.09 -8.91 6.46
C TYR A 231 -16.02 -7.68 6.42
N ASN A 232 -17.03 -7.61 7.26
CA ASN A 232 -17.99 -6.50 7.22
C ASN A 232 -17.43 -5.18 7.74
N ASN A 233 -16.44 -5.25 8.61
CA ASN A 233 -15.76 -4.10 9.20
C ASN A 233 -14.24 -4.24 9.06
N LEU A 234 -13.55 -3.15 8.67
CA LEU A 234 -12.11 -3.16 8.45
C LEU A 234 -11.33 -3.44 9.74
N ASP A 235 -11.77 -2.93 10.89
CA ASP A 235 -11.04 -3.13 12.15
C ASP A 235 -11.11 -4.60 12.60
N GLU A 236 -12.26 -5.25 12.41
CA GLU A 236 -12.41 -6.68 12.64
C GLU A 236 -11.54 -7.49 11.66
N ALA A 237 -11.56 -7.15 10.38
CA ALA A 237 -10.74 -7.81 9.37
C ALA A 237 -9.24 -7.68 9.68
N LEU A 238 -8.77 -6.47 10.02
CA LEU A 238 -7.38 -6.23 10.42
C LEU A 238 -7.01 -7.05 11.67
N ALA A 239 -7.83 -7.00 12.72
CA ALA A 239 -7.57 -7.72 13.96
C ALA A 239 -7.48 -9.24 13.76
N ARG A 240 -8.38 -9.81 12.93
CA ARG A 240 -8.38 -11.25 12.61
C ARG A 240 -7.14 -11.64 11.81
N VAL A 241 -6.85 -10.91 10.73
CA VAL A 241 -5.72 -11.20 9.83
C VAL A 241 -4.37 -10.98 10.52
N GLU A 242 -4.27 -10.02 11.43
CA GLU A 242 -3.02 -9.72 12.14
C GLU A 242 -2.71 -10.71 13.26
N ASN A 243 -3.73 -11.14 14.01
CA ASN A 243 -3.55 -11.90 15.24
C ASN A 243 -3.75 -13.42 15.08
N GLN A 244 -4.15 -13.90 13.91
CA GLN A 244 -4.42 -15.31 13.67
C GLN A 244 -3.58 -15.82 12.51
N THR A 245 -3.21 -17.11 12.57
CA THR A 245 -2.61 -17.81 11.43
C THR A 245 -3.73 -18.26 10.52
N LEU A 246 -4.06 -17.42 9.53
CA LEU A 246 -5.08 -17.72 8.54
C LEU A 246 -4.45 -18.26 7.26
N LYS A 247 -5.12 -19.25 6.66
CA LYS A 247 -4.79 -19.78 5.34
C LYS A 247 -5.65 -19.11 4.27
N ASN A 248 -5.23 -19.25 3.02
CA ASN A 248 -5.95 -18.74 1.84
C ASN A 248 -6.17 -17.20 1.84
N ILE A 249 -5.51 -16.47 2.74
CA ILE A 249 -5.41 -15.01 2.74
C ILE A 249 -3.96 -14.64 2.46
N PRO A 250 -3.64 -14.20 1.23
CA PRO A 250 -2.31 -13.73 0.89
C PRO A 250 -1.93 -12.50 1.71
N ILE A 251 -0.82 -12.58 2.45
CA ILE A 251 -0.26 -11.47 3.22
C ILE A 251 1.19 -11.30 2.77
N GLU A 252 1.59 -10.04 2.55
CA GLU A 252 2.96 -9.70 2.18
C GLU A 252 3.40 -8.43 2.88
N TYR A 253 4.70 -8.23 2.97
CA TYR A 253 5.27 -6.99 3.46
C TYR A 253 5.32 -5.94 2.34
N PHE A 254 5.05 -4.69 2.69
CA PHE A 254 5.66 -3.59 1.97
C PHE A 254 6.94 -3.16 2.68
N HIS A 255 7.90 -2.72 1.93
CA HIS A 255 9.19 -2.28 2.44
C HIS A 255 9.57 -0.93 1.87
N ILE A 256 10.38 -0.20 2.63
CA ILE A 256 11.05 1.01 2.18
C ILE A 256 12.53 0.69 2.02
N SER A 257 13.09 1.05 0.88
CA SER A 257 14.52 0.86 0.64
C SER A 257 15.25 2.17 0.45
N ILE A 258 16.47 2.25 0.99
CA ILE A 258 17.41 3.37 0.89
C ILE A 258 18.66 2.93 0.15
N ARG A 259 19.33 3.83 -0.58
CA ARG A 259 20.61 3.53 -1.23
C ARG A 259 21.69 3.24 -0.20
N LYS A 260 22.53 2.24 -0.48
CA LYS A 260 23.70 1.89 0.36
C LYS A 260 24.85 2.90 0.24
N HIS A 261 24.95 3.55 -0.92
CA HIS A 261 25.97 4.55 -1.22
C HIS A 261 25.33 5.83 -1.71
N ASN A 262 25.98 6.97 -1.49
CA ASN A 262 25.50 8.29 -1.90
C ASN A 262 24.05 8.55 -1.47
N PHE A 263 23.70 8.13 -0.27
CA PHE A 263 22.36 8.32 0.28
C PHE A 263 22.16 9.77 0.75
N ASN A 264 20.90 10.18 0.75
CA ASN A 264 20.47 11.44 1.31
C ASN A 264 20.31 11.30 2.83
N PRO A 265 21.02 12.06 3.68
CA PRO A 265 20.89 11.95 5.12
C PRO A 265 19.45 12.17 5.62
N GLU A 266 18.68 13.02 4.94
CA GLU A 266 17.28 13.26 5.29
C GLU A 266 16.40 12.03 5.04
N ALA A 267 16.78 11.15 4.11
CA ALA A 267 16.09 9.87 3.91
C ALA A 267 16.24 8.97 5.14
N LEU A 268 17.44 8.97 5.76
CA LEU A 268 17.67 8.20 6.99
C LEU A 268 16.87 8.78 8.16
N ASN A 269 16.85 10.10 8.33
CA ASN A 269 16.09 10.78 9.37
C ASN A 269 14.59 10.50 9.24
N PHE A 270 14.05 10.57 8.03
CA PHE A 270 12.64 10.28 7.78
C PHE A 270 12.30 8.80 8.03
N LEU A 271 13.17 7.87 7.64
CA LEU A 271 13.01 6.45 7.96
C LEU A 271 13.02 6.18 9.46
N GLN A 272 13.92 6.82 10.20
CA GLN A 272 13.94 6.74 11.66
C GLN A 272 12.61 7.20 12.24
N TRP A 273 12.13 8.33 11.78
CA TRP A 273 10.85 8.89 12.23
C TRP A 273 9.69 7.93 11.96
N ILE A 274 9.62 7.29 10.76
CA ILE A 274 8.60 6.30 10.43
C ILE A 274 8.67 5.09 11.38
N ILE A 275 9.86 4.61 11.70
CA ILE A 275 10.06 3.49 12.61
C ILE A 275 9.57 3.83 14.03
N GLU A 276 9.83 5.05 14.48
CA GLU A 276 9.52 5.50 15.85
C GLU A 276 8.07 5.97 16.01
N ASN A 277 7.47 6.58 14.99
CA ASN A 277 6.21 7.30 15.09
C ASN A 277 5.13 6.84 14.10
N GLY A 278 5.51 6.19 13.00
CA GLY A 278 4.59 5.90 11.89
C GLY A 278 3.77 4.62 12.05
N GLN A 279 4.11 3.75 13.00
CA GLN A 279 3.52 2.41 13.08
C GLN A 279 2.06 2.40 13.50
N ASP A 280 1.63 3.38 14.27
CA ASP A 280 0.25 3.48 14.76
C ASP A 280 -0.74 3.95 13.67
N ASP A 281 -0.23 4.54 12.61
CA ASP A 281 -1.05 4.95 11.47
C ASP A 281 -1.45 3.78 10.54
N LEU A 282 -0.77 2.62 10.59
CA LEU A 282 -0.95 1.51 9.65
C LEU A 282 -2.41 1.06 9.53
N HIS A 283 -3.07 0.79 10.65
CA HIS A 283 -4.46 0.33 10.66
C HIS A 283 -5.45 1.36 10.09
N ALA A 284 -5.14 2.66 10.26
CA ALA A 284 -6.00 3.72 9.70
C ALA A 284 -6.08 3.66 8.17
N PHE A 285 -5.03 3.14 7.52
CA PHE A 285 -4.94 2.99 6.06
C PHE A 285 -5.15 1.56 5.56
N GLY A 286 -5.61 0.65 6.41
CA GLY A 286 -5.89 -0.74 6.05
C GLY A 286 -4.65 -1.62 5.90
N PHE A 287 -3.53 -1.21 6.52
CA PHE A 287 -2.31 -2.01 6.63
C PHE A 287 -2.26 -2.75 7.96
N LEU A 288 -1.55 -3.87 7.97
CA LEU A 288 -1.24 -4.65 9.16
C LEU A 288 0.11 -4.20 9.72
N LYS A 289 0.24 -4.24 11.04
CA LYS A 289 1.55 -4.09 11.68
C LYS A 289 2.44 -5.31 11.36
N PRO A 290 3.77 -5.13 11.23
CA PRO A 290 4.67 -6.27 11.19
C PRO A 290 4.59 -7.04 12.51
N GLU A 291 4.91 -8.32 12.49
CA GLU A 291 5.05 -9.11 13.71
C GLU A 291 6.13 -8.49 14.61
N GLN A 292 5.88 -8.44 15.92
CA GLN A 292 6.76 -7.76 16.87
C GLN A 292 8.23 -8.20 16.73
N LYS A 293 8.49 -9.50 16.63
CA LYS A 293 9.85 -10.05 16.46
C LYS A 293 10.51 -9.53 15.17
N ARG A 294 9.73 -9.47 14.06
CA ARG A 294 10.23 -8.94 12.79
C ARG A 294 10.53 -7.46 12.90
N PHE A 295 9.62 -6.70 13.47
CA PHE A 295 9.80 -5.26 13.64
C PHE A 295 10.99 -4.90 14.52
N ASP A 296 11.24 -5.67 15.60
CA ASP A 296 12.43 -5.48 16.44
C ASP A 296 13.72 -5.78 15.67
N SER A 297 13.71 -6.79 14.79
CA SER A 297 14.82 -7.06 13.89
C SER A 297 15.04 -5.92 12.88
N GLU A 298 13.99 -5.33 12.34
CA GLU A 298 14.11 -4.19 11.41
C GLU A 298 14.63 -2.93 12.12
N LYS A 299 14.22 -2.68 13.37
CA LYS A 299 14.79 -1.60 14.21
C LYS A 299 16.28 -1.78 14.44
N GLU A 300 16.72 -2.99 14.76
CA GLU A 300 18.14 -3.27 14.96
C GLU A 300 18.94 -3.13 13.65
N LYS A 301 18.39 -3.66 12.56
CA LYS A 301 18.94 -3.48 11.20
C LYS A 301 19.10 -2.01 10.86
N PHE A 302 18.10 -1.18 11.13
CA PHE A 302 18.16 0.26 10.91
C PHE A 302 19.26 0.93 11.74
N LYS A 303 19.43 0.55 13.01
CA LYS A 303 20.52 1.07 13.85
C LYS A 303 21.90 0.77 13.28
N GLN A 304 22.11 -0.47 12.82
CA GLN A 304 23.37 -0.87 12.17
C GLN A 304 23.60 -0.08 10.88
N LEU A 305 22.56 0.11 10.09
CA LEU A 305 22.60 0.93 8.88
C LEU A 305 22.99 2.37 9.22
N ALA A 306 22.35 2.98 10.20
CA ALA A 306 22.65 4.36 10.64
C ALA A 306 24.08 4.53 11.17
N LEU A 307 24.64 3.50 11.80
CA LEU A 307 26.03 3.50 12.25
C LEU A 307 27.04 3.38 11.11
N SER A 308 26.70 2.63 10.06
CA SER A 308 27.55 2.45 8.89
C SER A 308 27.67 3.70 8.01
N PHE A 309 26.81 4.67 8.22
CA PHE A 309 26.78 5.95 7.51
C PHE A 309 27.41 7.12 8.28
N LYS A 310 27.93 6.87 9.48
CA LYS A 310 28.72 7.83 10.28
C LYS A 310 30.21 7.68 9.98
#